data_6c2a4491aafa486c5ef99100d6133831
#
_entry.id   6c2a4491aafa486c5ef99100d6133831
#
_cell.length_a   1.000
_cell.length_b   1.000
_cell.length_c   1.000
_cell.angle_alpha   90.00
_cell.angle_beta   90.00
_cell.angle_gamma   90.00
#
_symmetry.space_group_name_H-M   'P 1'
#
loop_
_entity.id
_entity.type
_entity.pdbx_description
1 polymer ?
#
loop_
_entity_poly.entity_id
_entity_poly.type
_entity_poly.pdbx_seq_one_letter_code
_entity_poly.pdbx_strand_id
1 'polypeptide(L)'
;MNQKQITELGTASIRSLLFKYAMPGIIAMTAMSLYNMVDSIFIGHGVGALALSGLTVAKPFMDICAAFGTLVGVGASSLVAIKLGEKDYRSANDILANVIILNVILGAIIMVVGLFWLDPILYAFGASDATIAYAHEYMEIILWGNILTHIYYGLNSMLRSVGHPRISMYATILAVSLNVALDPIFIFVLDMGVRGAALATIISQLVSVIVELIIFLNPKEVIHFHRGIWRLKRDITMRALGIGTAPFLMHMAACFVVIVLNNQLLRYGGDMEIATFGMTNRFIFFFVMIVMGIQQGMQPIVGYNYGAQLYHRMLRAFKLAVYCATCVMSFLFLFGEIWPEGFIRLFTHDELLIAQSITPARIMLAVMFAIGFPMITGNFYTSSGMAPKAIFLSLTRQVLFLIPLIIGLPLLFESLGIAPIWGVWWSWPISDSLSVIIAMIVFNRDRRKFKFLNR
;
A
#
# COMPACT_ATOMS: atom_id res chain seq x y z
N MET A 1 5.73 9.21 -25.10
CA MET A 1 4.47 8.44 -25.26
C MET A 1 3.75 8.92 -26.48
N ASN A 2 3.51 8.05 -27.46
CA ASN A 2 2.69 8.41 -28.60
C ASN A 2 1.23 8.58 -28.11
N GLN A 3 0.54 9.58 -28.58
CA GLN A 3 -0.89 9.82 -28.35
C GLN A 3 -1.75 8.54 -28.52
N LYS A 4 -1.23 7.59 -29.30
CA LYS A 4 -1.79 6.25 -29.53
C LYS A 4 -1.91 5.42 -28.23
N GLN A 5 -0.92 5.47 -27.32
CA GLN A 5 -0.95 4.68 -26.07
C GLN A 5 -1.97 5.22 -25.06
N ILE A 6 -2.20 6.54 -25.03
CA ILE A 6 -3.27 7.15 -24.21
C ILE A 6 -4.63 6.73 -24.76
N THR A 7 -4.79 6.78 -26.07
CA THR A 7 -6.05 6.44 -26.77
C THR A 7 -6.40 4.95 -26.59
N GLU A 8 -5.40 4.06 -26.45
CA GLU A 8 -5.61 2.65 -26.16
C GLU A 8 -6.44 2.43 -24.88
N LEU A 9 -6.29 3.26 -23.83
CA LEU A 9 -7.07 3.15 -22.60
C LEU A 9 -8.59 3.25 -22.85
N GLY A 10 -9.00 4.01 -23.87
CA GLY A 10 -10.38 4.16 -24.29
C GLY A 10 -10.84 3.20 -25.38
N THR A 11 -9.94 2.56 -26.13
CA THR A 11 -10.29 1.80 -27.34
C THR A 11 -9.95 0.32 -27.29
N ALA A 12 -8.81 -0.06 -26.70
CA ALA A 12 -8.37 -1.45 -26.63
C ALA A 12 -9.28 -2.33 -25.74
N SER A 13 -9.21 -3.65 -25.89
CA SER A 13 -10.00 -4.57 -25.07
C SER A 13 -9.64 -4.46 -23.60
N ILE A 14 -10.63 -4.44 -22.71
CA ILE A 14 -10.42 -4.30 -21.26
C ILE A 14 -9.57 -5.43 -20.69
N ARG A 15 -9.72 -6.66 -21.22
CA ARG A 15 -8.92 -7.81 -20.79
C ARG A 15 -7.43 -7.59 -21.08
N SER A 16 -7.11 -7.18 -22.31
CA SER A 16 -5.73 -6.89 -22.71
C SER A 16 -5.14 -5.71 -21.91
N LEU A 17 -5.93 -4.66 -21.69
CA LEU A 17 -5.50 -3.50 -20.89
C LEU A 17 -5.22 -3.88 -19.45
N LEU A 18 -6.16 -4.58 -18.79
CA LEU A 18 -5.95 -4.97 -17.39
C LEU A 18 -4.70 -5.85 -17.26
N PHE A 19 -4.50 -6.81 -18.16
CA PHE A 19 -3.29 -7.64 -18.13
C PHE A 19 -2.02 -6.80 -18.36
N LYS A 20 -2.03 -5.90 -19.35
CA LYS A 20 -0.90 -5.02 -19.71
C LYS A 20 -0.48 -4.11 -18.54
N TYR A 21 -1.45 -3.67 -17.70
CA TYR A 21 -1.21 -2.74 -16.60
C TYR A 21 -1.08 -3.44 -15.24
N ALA A 22 -1.85 -4.51 -14.98
CA ALA A 22 -1.82 -5.20 -13.70
C ALA A 22 -0.60 -6.12 -13.54
N MET A 23 -0.16 -6.81 -14.59
CA MET A 23 1.01 -7.71 -14.47
C MET A 23 2.28 -6.97 -14.02
N PRO A 24 2.65 -5.80 -14.60
CA PRO A 24 3.74 -5.00 -14.07
C PRO A 24 3.55 -4.59 -12.61
N GLY A 25 2.32 -4.20 -12.22
CA GLY A 25 2.00 -3.86 -10.84
C GLY A 25 2.15 -5.03 -9.88
N ILE A 26 1.66 -6.22 -10.25
CA ILE A 26 1.81 -7.44 -9.44
C ILE A 26 3.28 -7.79 -9.24
N ILE A 27 4.07 -7.79 -10.33
CA ILE A 27 5.51 -8.09 -10.26
C ILE A 27 6.22 -7.09 -9.34
N ALA A 28 5.95 -5.79 -9.49
CA ALA A 28 6.55 -4.74 -8.66
C ALA A 28 6.18 -4.90 -7.17
N MET A 29 4.90 -5.13 -6.86
CA MET A 29 4.43 -5.30 -5.48
C MET A 29 4.98 -6.58 -4.83
N THR A 30 5.03 -7.69 -5.57
CA THR A 30 5.63 -8.94 -5.10
C THR A 30 7.13 -8.77 -4.86
N ALA A 31 7.86 -8.09 -5.75
CA ALA A 31 9.27 -7.80 -5.57
C ALA A 31 9.53 -6.94 -4.32
N MET A 32 8.69 -5.93 -4.06
CA MET A 32 8.79 -5.12 -2.84
C MET A 32 8.51 -5.95 -1.57
N SER A 33 7.57 -6.90 -1.61
CA SER A 33 7.29 -7.77 -0.47
C SER A 33 8.48 -8.68 -0.15
N LEU A 34 9.09 -9.28 -1.18
CA LEU A 34 10.27 -10.13 -1.03
C LEU A 34 11.49 -9.32 -0.55
N TYR A 35 11.66 -8.11 -1.05
CA TYR A 35 12.72 -7.20 -0.62
C TYR A 35 12.67 -6.92 0.88
N ASN A 36 11.51 -6.55 1.43
CA ASN A 36 11.40 -6.29 2.87
C ASN A 36 11.81 -7.50 3.74
N MET A 37 11.62 -8.71 3.21
CA MET A 37 12.07 -9.93 3.88
C MET A 37 13.59 -10.09 3.81
N VAL A 38 14.19 -9.87 2.64
CA VAL A 38 15.64 -9.98 2.42
C VAL A 38 16.41 -8.93 3.23
N ASP A 39 15.96 -7.69 3.25
CA ASP A 39 16.55 -6.60 4.04
C ASP A 39 16.58 -6.95 5.54
N SER A 40 15.46 -7.47 6.07
CA SER A 40 15.41 -7.94 7.46
C SER A 40 16.39 -9.09 7.76
N ILE A 41 16.63 -9.97 6.79
CA ILE A 41 17.60 -11.07 6.91
C ILE A 41 19.04 -10.51 6.98
N PHE A 42 19.41 -9.58 6.10
CA PHE A 42 20.74 -8.99 6.10
C PHE A 42 21.04 -8.22 7.39
N ILE A 43 20.09 -7.44 7.89
CA ILE A 43 20.26 -6.70 9.15
C ILE A 43 20.35 -7.65 10.34
N GLY A 44 19.48 -8.67 10.40
CA GLY A 44 19.49 -9.66 11.48
C GLY A 44 20.80 -10.44 11.57
N HIS A 45 21.38 -10.82 10.43
CA HIS A 45 22.66 -11.55 10.38
C HIS A 45 23.88 -10.64 10.49
N GLY A 46 23.81 -9.43 9.94
CA GLY A 46 24.96 -8.52 9.87
C GLY A 46 25.17 -7.66 11.09
N VAL A 47 24.09 -7.23 11.73
CA VAL A 47 24.17 -6.31 12.88
C VAL A 47 23.66 -6.95 14.19
N GLY A 48 22.72 -7.89 14.07
CA GLY A 48 22.25 -8.68 15.20
C GLY A 48 20.79 -8.40 15.59
N ALA A 49 20.32 -9.13 16.61
CA ALA A 49 18.92 -9.15 17.02
C ALA A 49 18.41 -7.78 17.55
N LEU A 50 19.26 -7.03 18.26
CA LEU A 50 18.91 -5.70 18.77
C LEU A 50 18.69 -4.69 17.64
N ALA A 51 19.49 -4.75 16.58
CA ALA A 51 19.31 -3.92 15.41
C ALA A 51 18.01 -4.25 14.67
N LEU A 52 17.71 -5.54 14.48
CA LEU A 52 16.44 -5.98 13.89
C LEU A 52 15.23 -5.53 14.72
N SER A 53 15.34 -5.58 16.06
CA SER A 53 14.32 -5.06 16.96
C SER A 53 14.16 -3.54 16.81
N GLY A 54 15.26 -2.78 16.73
CA GLY A 54 15.25 -1.34 16.48
C GLY A 54 14.54 -0.98 15.17
N LEU A 55 14.80 -1.71 14.08
CA LEU A 55 14.09 -1.52 12.81
C LEU A 55 12.61 -1.85 12.90
N THR A 56 12.25 -2.88 13.65
CA THR A 56 10.83 -3.24 13.87
C THR A 56 10.08 -2.12 14.56
N VAL A 57 10.71 -1.43 15.52
CA VAL A 57 10.16 -0.25 16.18
C VAL A 57 10.09 0.97 15.25
N ALA A 58 11.07 1.14 14.37
CA ALA A 58 11.10 2.23 13.39
C ALA A 58 10.06 2.06 12.25
N LYS A 59 9.66 0.82 11.95
CA LYS A 59 8.78 0.47 10.84
C LYS A 59 7.45 1.23 10.80
N PRO A 60 6.66 1.37 11.89
CA PRO A 60 5.43 2.16 11.85
C PRO A 60 5.66 3.62 11.46
N PHE A 61 6.77 4.23 11.91
CA PHE A 61 7.10 5.59 11.52
C PHE A 61 7.46 5.69 10.03
N MET A 62 8.20 4.73 9.49
CA MET A 62 8.47 4.63 8.04
C MET A 62 7.16 4.51 7.25
N ASP A 63 6.23 3.68 7.70
CA ASP A 63 4.95 3.48 7.04
C ASP A 63 4.08 4.75 7.06
N ILE A 64 4.15 5.54 8.14
CA ILE A 64 3.53 6.87 8.20
C ILE A 64 4.17 7.82 7.18
N CYS A 65 5.50 7.89 7.12
CA CYS A 65 6.20 8.70 6.12
C CYS A 65 5.80 8.30 4.68
N ALA A 66 5.77 7.00 4.39
CA ALA A 66 5.34 6.47 3.10
C ALA A 66 3.87 6.80 2.78
N ALA A 67 2.99 6.81 3.79
CA ALA A 67 1.59 7.17 3.63
C ALA A 67 1.40 8.59 3.07
N PHE A 68 2.22 9.55 3.49
CA PHE A 68 2.20 10.91 2.92
C PHE A 68 2.69 10.95 1.46
N GLY A 69 3.69 10.13 1.10
CA GLY A 69 4.09 9.97 -0.30
C GLY A 69 2.96 9.39 -1.17
N THR A 70 2.22 8.42 -0.65
CA THR A 70 1.06 7.84 -1.34
C THR A 70 -0.13 8.79 -1.42
N LEU A 71 -0.32 9.67 -0.42
CA LEU A 71 -1.33 10.73 -0.44
C LEU A 71 -1.22 11.58 -1.72
N VAL A 72 -0.02 12.04 -2.00
CA VAL A 72 0.24 12.84 -3.22
C VAL A 72 0.25 11.97 -4.46
N GLY A 73 1.00 10.86 -4.44
CA GLY A 73 1.23 10.01 -5.60
C GLY A 73 -0.05 9.39 -6.15
N VAL A 74 -0.85 8.73 -5.30
CA VAL A 74 -2.11 8.08 -5.71
C VAL A 74 -3.17 9.11 -6.09
N GLY A 75 -3.27 10.20 -5.34
CA GLY A 75 -4.22 11.27 -5.62
C GLY A 75 -3.98 11.93 -6.97
N ALA A 76 -2.75 12.31 -7.25
CA ALA A 76 -2.37 12.96 -8.48
C ALA A 76 -2.43 11.99 -9.68
N SER A 77 -2.00 10.74 -9.52
CA SER A 77 -2.06 9.74 -10.60
C SER A 77 -3.50 9.42 -11.02
N SER A 78 -4.44 9.37 -10.07
CA SER A 78 -5.87 9.24 -10.38
C SER A 78 -6.39 10.48 -11.12
N LEU A 79 -6.03 11.68 -10.66
CA LEU A 79 -6.47 12.93 -11.29
C LEU A 79 -5.91 13.09 -12.71
N VAL A 80 -4.63 12.73 -12.94
CA VAL A 80 -4.03 12.72 -14.27
C VAL A 80 -4.76 11.77 -15.20
N ALA A 81 -5.08 10.55 -14.77
CA ALA A 81 -5.81 9.59 -15.59
C ALA A 81 -7.16 10.14 -16.02
N ILE A 82 -7.90 10.81 -15.13
CA ILE A 82 -9.17 11.47 -15.43
C ILE A 82 -8.95 12.59 -16.47
N LYS A 83 -7.96 13.47 -16.27
CA LYS A 83 -7.66 14.58 -17.17
C LYS A 83 -7.24 14.11 -18.56
N LEU A 84 -6.50 13.00 -18.65
CA LEU A 84 -6.19 12.36 -19.93
C LEU A 84 -7.44 11.84 -20.64
N GLY A 85 -8.42 11.30 -19.90
CA GLY A 85 -9.72 10.90 -20.43
C GLY A 85 -10.54 12.08 -20.94
N GLU A 86 -10.51 13.21 -20.24
CA GLU A 86 -11.12 14.49 -20.64
C GLU A 86 -10.38 15.15 -21.82
N LYS A 87 -9.23 14.63 -22.25
CA LYS A 87 -8.29 15.20 -23.24
C LYS A 87 -7.71 16.56 -22.81
N ASP A 88 -7.73 16.87 -21.52
CA ASP A 88 -7.16 18.07 -20.93
C ASP A 88 -5.67 17.86 -20.61
N TYR A 89 -4.85 17.82 -21.65
CA TYR A 89 -3.40 17.59 -21.56
C TYR A 89 -2.67 18.73 -20.81
N ARG A 90 -3.23 19.94 -20.82
CA ARG A 90 -2.65 21.08 -20.11
C ARG A 90 -2.72 20.86 -18.61
N SER A 91 -3.92 20.56 -18.08
CA SER A 91 -4.07 20.25 -16.66
C SER A 91 -3.29 19.00 -16.26
N ALA A 92 -3.21 18.00 -17.13
CA ALA A 92 -2.42 16.79 -16.87
C ALA A 92 -0.92 17.08 -16.70
N ASN A 93 -0.34 18.00 -17.50
CA ASN A 93 1.04 18.47 -17.32
C ASN A 93 1.20 19.30 -16.04
N ASP A 94 0.24 20.19 -15.73
CA ASP A 94 0.26 20.95 -14.47
C ASP A 94 0.25 20.02 -13.23
N ILE A 95 -0.48 18.91 -13.29
CA ILE A 95 -0.51 17.90 -12.20
C ILE A 95 0.87 17.30 -12.00
N LEU A 96 1.64 17.00 -13.05
CA LEU A 96 2.98 16.44 -12.92
C LEU A 96 3.92 17.36 -12.11
N ALA A 97 3.92 18.67 -12.38
CA ALA A 97 4.73 19.61 -11.60
C ALA A 97 4.22 19.76 -10.16
N ASN A 98 2.88 19.78 -9.98
CA ASN A 98 2.30 19.85 -8.65
C ASN A 98 2.67 18.64 -7.79
N VAL A 99 2.79 17.43 -8.37
CA VAL A 99 3.28 16.23 -7.67
C VAL A 99 4.66 16.44 -7.11
N ILE A 100 5.60 16.96 -7.91
CA ILE A 100 6.97 17.22 -7.45
C ILE A 100 6.97 18.26 -6.32
N ILE A 101 6.32 19.41 -6.55
CA ILE A 101 6.29 20.50 -5.57
C ILE A 101 5.68 20.01 -4.24
N LEU A 102 4.55 19.32 -4.29
CA LEU A 102 3.89 18.80 -3.09
C LEU A 102 4.73 17.74 -2.37
N ASN A 103 5.37 16.83 -3.10
CA ASN A 103 6.24 15.82 -2.50
C ASN A 103 7.48 16.45 -1.87
N VAL A 104 8.06 17.49 -2.48
CA VAL A 104 9.15 18.24 -1.87
C VAL A 104 8.69 18.95 -0.59
N ILE A 105 7.56 19.63 -0.62
CA ILE A 105 7.03 20.36 0.55
C ILE A 105 6.70 19.39 1.69
N LEU A 106 5.90 18.37 1.42
CA LEU A 106 5.50 17.40 2.44
C LEU A 106 6.69 16.57 2.92
N GLY A 107 7.55 16.14 2.00
CA GLY A 107 8.77 15.43 2.36
C GLY A 107 9.70 16.26 3.24
N ALA A 108 9.85 17.56 2.96
CA ALA A 108 10.64 18.46 3.78
C ALA A 108 10.01 18.71 5.16
N ILE A 109 8.69 18.89 5.23
CA ILE A 109 7.98 19.05 6.51
C ILE A 109 8.19 17.80 7.37
N ILE A 110 7.98 16.59 6.81
CA ILE A 110 8.12 15.34 7.55
C ILE A 110 9.59 15.14 7.96
N MET A 111 10.54 15.45 7.08
CA MET A 111 11.97 15.40 7.38
C MET A 111 12.31 16.27 8.58
N VAL A 112 11.93 17.57 8.56
CA VAL A 112 12.25 18.51 9.63
C VAL A 112 11.56 18.11 10.93
N VAL A 113 10.25 17.84 10.88
CA VAL A 113 9.48 17.41 12.06
C VAL A 113 10.00 16.09 12.61
N GLY A 114 10.26 15.12 11.72
CA GLY A 114 10.78 13.81 12.11
C GLY A 114 12.15 13.88 12.75
N LEU A 115 13.10 14.64 12.18
CA LEU A 115 14.43 14.81 12.75
C LEU A 115 14.40 15.55 14.10
N PHE A 116 13.52 16.53 14.25
CA PHE A 116 13.43 17.33 15.49
C PHE A 116 12.86 16.53 16.67
N TRP A 117 11.91 15.62 16.42
CA TRP A 117 11.26 14.77 17.43
C TRP A 117 11.57 13.28 17.27
N LEU A 118 12.72 12.91 16.67
CA LEU A 118 13.02 11.54 16.33
C LEU A 118 12.96 10.60 17.52
N ASP A 119 13.72 10.87 18.58
CA ASP A 119 13.77 10.02 19.76
C ASP A 119 12.42 9.93 20.50
N PRO A 120 11.71 11.06 20.79
CA PRO A 120 10.36 10.99 21.35
C PRO A 120 9.39 10.12 20.53
N ILE A 121 9.45 10.22 19.20
CA ILE A 121 8.61 9.41 18.31
C ILE A 121 8.98 7.93 18.42
N LEU A 122 10.26 7.59 18.37
CA LEU A 122 10.72 6.20 18.46
C LEU A 122 10.39 5.58 19.82
N TYR A 123 10.54 6.31 20.93
CA TYR A 123 10.10 5.85 22.25
C TYR A 123 8.57 5.65 22.29
N ALA A 124 7.79 6.52 21.68
CA ALA A 124 6.34 6.36 21.60
C ALA A 124 5.92 5.11 20.81
N PHE A 125 6.74 4.68 19.84
CA PHE A 125 6.54 3.44 19.09
C PHE A 125 7.12 2.19 19.78
N GLY A 126 7.71 2.34 20.98
CA GLY A 126 8.16 1.23 21.80
C GLY A 126 9.67 0.94 21.76
N ALA A 127 10.50 1.92 21.37
CA ALA A 127 11.94 1.80 21.52
C ALA A 127 12.31 1.68 23.01
N SER A 128 13.28 0.84 23.29
CA SER A 128 13.94 0.73 24.59
C SER A 128 15.32 1.38 24.55
N ASP A 129 15.94 1.62 25.69
CA ASP A 129 17.32 2.14 25.78
C ASP A 129 18.34 1.27 25.04
N ALA A 130 18.04 -0.03 24.87
CA ALA A 130 18.87 -0.96 24.12
C ALA A 130 18.68 -0.86 22.58
N THR A 131 17.49 -0.46 22.09
CA THR A 131 17.15 -0.46 20.68
C THR A 131 17.13 0.92 20.04
N ILE A 132 17.03 1.98 20.86
CA ILE A 132 16.88 3.37 20.38
C ILE A 132 18.06 3.80 19.49
N ALA A 133 19.27 3.42 19.81
CA ALA A 133 20.46 3.79 19.03
C ALA A 133 20.36 3.28 17.59
N TYR A 134 19.98 2.02 17.39
CA TYR A 134 19.81 1.42 16.08
C TYR A 134 18.64 2.03 15.30
N ALA A 135 17.50 2.24 15.98
CA ALA A 135 16.33 2.84 15.39
C ALA A 135 16.60 4.29 14.96
N HIS A 136 17.31 5.06 15.79
CA HIS A 136 17.70 6.45 15.52
C HIS A 136 18.63 6.53 14.30
N GLU A 137 19.74 5.77 14.33
CA GLU A 137 20.73 5.77 13.25
C GLU A 137 20.11 5.41 11.88
N TYR A 138 19.20 4.47 11.87
CA TYR A 138 18.48 4.08 10.65
C TYR A 138 17.53 5.18 10.19
N MET A 139 16.67 5.64 11.09
CA MET A 139 15.63 6.61 10.76
C MET A 139 16.18 8.00 10.43
N GLU A 140 17.27 8.42 11.03
CA GLU A 140 17.93 9.67 10.69
C GLU A 140 18.28 9.74 9.20
N ILE A 141 18.91 8.71 8.66
CA ILE A 141 19.25 8.62 7.24
C ILE A 141 18.01 8.54 6.36
N ILE A 142 17.02 7.73 6.73
CA ILE A 142 15.75 7.63 6.00
C ILE A 142 15.05 8.99 5.95
N LEU A 143 15.05 9.76 7.04
CA LEU A 143 14.44 11.08 7.08
C LEU A 143 15.18 12.08 6.20
N TRP A 144 16.52 12.07 6.18
CA TRP A 144 17.29 12.89 5.23
C TRP A 144 16.96 12.56 3.77
N GLY A 145 16.69 11.29 3.47
CA GLY A 145 16.25 10.84 2.15
C GLY A 145 14.75 10.98 1.89
N ASN A 146 13.94 11.44 2.84
CA ASN A 146 12.48 11.38 2.78
C ASN A 146 11.89 12.16 1.59
N ILE A 147 12.46 13.33 1.24
CA ILE A 147 12.06 14.08 0.05
C ILE A 147 12.20 13.22 -1.21
N LEU A 148 13.32 12.52 -1.34
CA LEU A 148 13.59 11.64 -2.47
C LEU A 148 12.60 10.47 -2.52
N THR A 149 12.34 9.86 -1.37
CA THR A 149 11.35 8.77 -1.23
C THR A 149 9.95 9.22 -1.69
N HIS A 150 9.53 10.42 -1.31
CA HIS A 150 8.25 10.99 -1.74
C HIS A 150 8.20 11.23 -3.25
N ILE A 151 9.28 11.78 -3.82
CA ILE A 151 9.38 11.99 -5.28
C ILE A 151 9.30 10.65 -6.01
N TYR A 152 10.01 9.62 -5.52
CA TYR A 152 9.95 8.26 -6.06
C TYR A 152 8.52 7.72 -6.10
N TYR A 153 7.78 7.74 -4.99
CA TYR A 153 6.38 7.28 -4.96
C TYR A 153 5.47 8.09 -5.89
N GLY A 154 5.68 9.40 -5.95
CA GLY A 154 4.92 10.31 -6.80
C GLY A 154 5.13 10.01 -8.28
N LEU A 155 6.38 10.02 -8.75
CA LEU A 155 6.72 9.79 -10.16
C LEU A 155 6.38 8.36 -10.61
N ASN A 156 6.64 7.36 -9.76
CA ASN A 156 6.30 5.98 -10.04
C ASN A 156 4.79 5.79 -10.27
N SER A 157 3.96 6.43 -9.44
CA SER A 157 2.50 6.41 -9.60
C SER A 157 2.05 7.15 -10.87
N MET A 158 2.70 8.28 -11.19
CA MET A 158 2.43 9.04 -12.41
C MET A 158 2.76 8.23 -13.66
N LEU A 159 3.91 7.53 -13.71
CA LEU A 159 4.31 6.70 -14.85
C LEU A 159 3.24 5.67 -15.23
N ARG A 160 2.64 5.02 -14.24
CA ARG A 160 1.54 4.07 -14.48
C ARG A 160 0.35 4.75 -15.13
N SER A 161 -0.06 5.91 -14.62
CA SER A 161 -1.25 6.62 -15.08
C SER A 161 -1.09 7.28 -16.43
N VAL A 162 0.14 7.67 -16.80
CA VAL A 162 0.42 8.22 -18.13
C VAL A 162 0.73 7.14 -19.18
N GLY A 163 0.60 5.84 -18.84
CA GLY A 163 0.68 4.75 -19.81
C GLY A 163 2.03 4.04 -19.88
N HIS A 164 2.89 4.22 -18.90
CA HIS A 164 4.18 3.54 -18.79
C HIS A 164 4.26 2.52 -17.63
N PRO A 165 3.31 1.56 -17.50
CA PRO A 165 3.30 0.63 -16.36
C PRO A 165 4.54 -0.26 -16.31
N ARG A 166 5.11 -0.63 -17.46
CA ARG A 166 6.34 -1.42 -17.53
C ARG A 166 7.56 -0.64 -17.03
N ILE A 167 7.64 0.66 -17.36
CA ILE A 167 8.76 1.50 -16.89
C ILE A 167 8.67 1.68 -15.37
N SER A 168 7.47 1.94 -14.83
CA SER A 168 7.24 1.97 -13.38
C SER A 168 7.68 0.67 -12.71
N MET A 169 7.35 -0.50 -13.29
CA MET A 169 7.83 -1.80 -12.80
C MET A 169 9.35 -1.91 -12.84
N TYR A 170 9.98 -1.56 -13.95
CA TYR A 170 11.45 -1.65 -14.07
C TYR A 170 12.16 -0.70 -13.11
N ALA A 171 11.63 0.51 -12.88
CA ALA A 171 12.15 1.42 -11.87
C ALA A 171 12.05 0.83 -10.46
N THR A 172 10.92 0.19 -10.12
CA THR A 172 10.76 -0.50 -8.83
C THR A 172 11.70 -1.71 -8.70
N ILE A 173 11.81 -2.55 -9.73
CA ILE A 173 12.72 -3.70 -9.73
C ILE A 173 14.17 -3.23 -9.62
N LEU A 174 14.55 -2.16 -10.32
CA LEU A 174 15.88 -1.57 -10.24
C LEU A 174 16.19 -1.10 -8.82
N ALA A 175 15.26 -0.37 -8.16
CA ALA A 175 15.42 0.05 -6.78
C ALA A 175 15.62 -1.15 -5.85
N VAL A 176 14.76 -2.17 -5.95
CA VAL A 176 14.85 -3.39 -5.15
C VAL A 176 16.16 -4.15 -5.39
N SER A 177 16.53 -4.36 -6.66
CA SER A 177 17.74 -5.11 -7.00
C SER A 177 19.03 -4.39 -6.57
N LEU A 178 19.08 -3.08 -6.74
CA LEU A 178 20.21 -2.27 -6.27
C LEU A 178 20.32 -2.29 -4.75
N ASN A 179 19.19 -2.17 -4.05
CA ASN A 179 19.19 -2.21 -2.60
C ASN A 179 19.71 -3.57 -2.09
N VAL A 180 19.17 -4.69 -2.58
CA VAL A 180 19.64 -6.06 -2.24
C VAL A 180 21.13 -6.26 -2.55
N ALA A 181 21.65 -5.61 -3.59
CA ALA A 181 23.07 -5.67 -3.93
C ALA A 181 23.94 -4.76 -3.04
N LEU A 182 23.45 -3.59 -2.66
CA LEU A 182 24.17 -2.61 -1.86
C LEU A 182 24.15 -2.94 -0.36
N ASP A 183 23.08 -3.56 0.15
CA ASP A 183 22.96 -3.93 1.56
C ASP A 183 24.16 -4.76 2.05
N PRO A 184 24.55 -5.89 1.41
CA PRO A 184 25.72 -6.63 1.84
C PRO A 184 27.00 -5.82 1.81
N ILE A 185 27.15 -4.96 0.81
CA ILE A 185 28.37 -4.13 0.67
C ILE A 185 28.45 -3.12 1.82
N PHE A 186 27.37 -2.42 2.12
CA PHE A 186 27.38 -1.38 3.15
C PHE A 186 27.33 -1.96 4.56
N ILE A 187 26.61 -3.06 4.76
CA ILE A 187 26.48 -3.68 6.09
C ILE A 187 27.75 -4.46 6.45
N PHE A 188 28.25 -5.34 5.56
CA PHE A 188 29.31 -6.29 5.88
C PHE A 188 30.71 -5.83 5.42
N VAL A 189 30.84 -5.27 4.18
CA VAL A 189 32.16 -4.89 3.64
C VAL A 189 32.64 -3.55 4.18
N LEU A 190 31.73 -2.56 4.27
CA LEU A 190 32.01 -1.23 4.79
C LEU A 190 31.75 -1.08 6.29
N ASP A 191 31.22 -2.13 6.94
CA ASP A 191 30.92 -2.20 8.38
C ASP A 191 30.07 -1.02 8.90
N MET A 192 29.11 -0.56 8.05
CA MET A 192 28.25 0.58 8.38
C MET A 192 27.01 0.20 9.20
N GLY A 193 26.78 -1.10 9.42
CA GLY A 193 25.63 -1.60 10.19
C GLY A 193 24.29 -1.12 9.64
N VAL A 194 23.39 -0.69 10.53
CA VAL A 194 22.04 -0.21 10.14
C VAL A 194 22.06 1.06 9.29
N ARG A 195 23.08 1.91 9.45
CA ARG A 195 23.29 3.08 8.58
C ARG A 195 23.52 2.68 7.13
N GLY A 196 24.24 1.57 6.93
CA GLY A 196 24.49 1.01 5.61
C GLY A 196 23.19 0.61 4.90
N ALA A 197 22.30 -0.10 5.57
CA ALA A 197 20.99 -0.47 5.03
C ALA A 197 20.14 0.75 4.66
N ALA A 198 20.10 1.78 5.52
CA ALA A 198 19.38 3.02 5.23
C ALA A 198 19.95 3.74 4.00
N LEU A 199 21.27 3.85 3.88
CA LEU A 199 21.95 4.45 2.72
C LEU A 199 21.69 3.67 1.44
N ALA A 200 21.75 2.33 1.48
CA ALA A 200 21.43 1.47 0.35
C ALA A 200 20.02 1.74 -0.18
N THR A 201 19.05 1.90 0.74
CA THR A 201 17.67 2.24 0.39
C THR A 201 17.60 3.59 -0.33
N ILE A 202 18.19 4.64 0.22
CA ILE A 202 18.16 5.99 -0.37
C ILE A 202 18.88 6.05 -1.72
N ILE A 203 20.03 5.42 -1.86
CA ILE A 203 20.80 5.38 -3.13
C ILE A 203 20.00 4.62 -4.20
N SER A 204 19.39 3.51 -3.85
CA SER A 204 18.59 2.71 -4.78
C SER A 204 17.36 3.48 -5.28
N GLN A 205 16.71 4.22 -4.39
CA GLN A 205 15.60 5.12 -4.75
C GLN A 205 16.08 6.29 -5.62
N LEU A 206 17.26 6.87 -5.34
CA LEU A 206 17.84 7.95 -6.15
C LEU A 206 18.05 7.50 -7.60
N VAL A 207 18.62 6.34 -7.81
CA VAL A 207 18.83 5.80 -9.17
C VAL A 207 17.48 5.60 -9.88
N SER A 208 16.47 5.08 -9.19
CA SER A 208 15.14 4.94 -9.75
C SER A 208 14.49 6.28 -10.10
N VAL A 209 14.58 7.28 -9.22
CA VAL A 209 14.07 8.65 -9.48
C VAL A 209 14.75 9.25 -10.71
N ILE A 210 16.05 9.04 -10.89
CA ILE A 210 16.77 9.52 -12.09
C ILE A 210 16.17 8.90 -13.35
N VAL A 211 15.92 7.58 -13.37
CA VAL A 211 15.28 6.90 -14.51
C VAL A 211 13.89 7.44 -14.77
N GLU A 212 13.08 7.64 -13.73
CA GLU A 212 11.72 8.20 -13.84
C GLU A 212 11.73 9.63 -14.38
N LEU A 213 12.66 10.47 -13.88
CA LEU A 213 12.83 11.85 -14.36
C LEU A 213 13.24 11.92 -15.83
N ILE A 214 14.15 11.04 -16.29
CA ILE A 214 14.56 11.01 -17.72
C ILE A 214 13.35 10.83 -18.64
N ILE A 215 12.38 10.02 -18.25
CA ILE A 215 11.15 9.83 -19.03
C ILE A 215 10.32 11.12 -19.11
N PHE A 216 10.11 11.77 -17.96
CA PHE A 216 9.32 13.02 -17.90
C PHE A 216 10.05 14.26 -18.43
N LEU A 217 11.38 14.21 -18.57
CA LEU A 217 12.17 15.26 -19.21
C LEU A 217 12.14 15.15 -20.75
N ASN A 218 11.66 14.03 -21.32
CA ASN A 218 11.62 13.83 -22.75
C ASN A 218 10.48 14.65 -23.40
N PRO A 219 10.77 15.67 -24.25
CA PRO A 219 9.75 16.51 -24.88
C PRO A 219 8.81 15.76 -25.86
N LYS A 220 9.18 14.53 -26.25
CA LYS A 220 8.35 13.67 -27.11
C LYS A 220 7.19 13.02 -26.35
N GLU A 221 7.24 13.07 -25.03
CA GLU A 221 6.16 12.58 -24.19
C GLU A 221 5.01 13.59 -24.15
N VAL A 222 3.76 13.10 -24.11
CA VAL A 222 2.58 13.97 -24.03
C VAL A 222 2.54 14.69 -22.69
N ILE A 223 2.95 13.99 -21.62
CA ILE A 223 3.08 14.53 -20.29
C ILE A 223 4.57 14.62 -19.97
N HIS A 224 5.10 15.83 -19.92
CA HIS A 224 6.52 16.09 -19.70
C HIS A 224 6.75 17.42 -18.97
N PHE A 225 7.91 17.58 -18.36
CA PHE A 225 8.30 18.83 -17.72
C PHE A 225 8.61 19.92 -18.77
N HIS A 226 8.03 21.10 -18.58
CA HIS A 226 8.34 22.31 -19.35
C HIS A 226 8.26 23.56 -18.45
N ARG A 227 8.88 24.66 -18.88
CA ARG A 227 9.07 25.85 -18.04
C ARG A 227 7.76 26.49 -17.50
N GLY A 228 6.63 26.28 -18.17
CA GLY A 228 5.35 26.91 -17.82
C GLY A 228 4.54 26.24 -16.71
N ILE A 229 4.91 25.03 -16.24
CA ILE A 229 4.09 24.22 -15.32
C ILE A 229 4.46 24.37 -13.85
N TRP A 230 5.61 25.00 -13.53
CA TRP A 230 6.14 25.09 -12.16
C TRP A 230 5.39 26.12 -11.30
N ARG A 231 4.07 26.00 -11.24
CA ARG A 231 3.20 26.82 -10.37
C ARG A 231 2.25 25.92 -9.63
N LEU A 232 2.24 26.00 -8.31
CA LEU A 232 1.30 25.26 -7.48
C LEU A 232 -0.12 25.81 -7.73
N LYS A 233 -0.97 24.97 -8.32
CA LYS A 233 -2.38 25.31 -8.59
C LYS A 233 -3.27 24.76 -7.51
N ARG A 234 -3.90 25.66 -6.73
CA ARG A 234 -4.72 25.29 -5.57
C ARG A 234 -5.80 24.27 -5.91
N ASP A 235 -6.51 24.43 -7.03
CA ASP A 235 -7.59 23.53 -7.41
C ASP A 235 -7.08 22.10 -7.71
N ILE A 236 -5.94 22.00 -8.40
CA ILE A 236 -5.29 20.71 -8.70
C ILE A 236 -4.80 20.08 -7.39
N THR A 237 -4.12 20.86 -6.56
CA THR A 237 -3.60 20.43 -5.25
C THR A 237 -4.70 19.87 -4.38
N MET A 238 -5.78 20.63 -4.16
CA MET A 238 -6.87 20.24 -3.27
C MET A 238 -7.60 18.99 -3.79
N ARG A 239 -7.80 18.88 -5.11
CA ARG A 239 -8.40 17.68 -5.72
C ARG A 239 -7.48 16.46 -5.57
N ALA A 240 -6.19 16.60 -5.86
CA ALA A 240 -5.24 15.50 -5.72
C ALA A 240 -5.14 15.02 -4.27
N LEU A 241 -4.96 15.93 -3.31
CA LEU A 241 -4.93 15.60 -1.88
C LEU A 241 -6.25 14.97 -1.42
N GLY A 242 -7.40 15.51 -1.85
CA GLY A 242 -8.72 14.94 -1.53
C GLY A 242 -8.87 13.51 -2.00
N ILE A 243 -8.42 13.17 -3.21
CA ILE A 243 -8.47 11.80 -3.73
C ILE A 243 -7.49 10.90 -2.97
N GLY A 244 -6.28 11.39 -2.70
CA GLY A 244 -5.24 10.63 -2.01
C GLY A 244 -5.49 10.43 -0.51
N THR A 245 -6.42 11.20 0.10
CA THR A 245 -6.78 11.05 1.52
C THR A 245 -7.31 9.64 1.84
N ALA A 246 -8.00 8.98 0.92
CA ALA A 246 -8.51 7.62 1.16
C ALA A 246 -7.40 6.58 1.39
N PRO A 247 -6.42 6.39 0.49
CA PRO A 247 -5.30 5.48 0.75
C PRO A 247 -4.43 5.93 1.93
N PHE A 248 -4.24 7.22 2.13
CA PHE A 248 -3.51 7.76 3.29
C PHE A 248 -4.17 7.32 4.61
N LEU A 249 -5.47 7.57 4.77
CA LEU A 249 -6.20 7.18 5.97
C LEU A 249 -6.26 5.65 6.15
N MET A 250 -6.29 4.90 5.06
CA MET A 250 -6.21 3.44 5.12
C MET A 250 -4.87 2.97 5.72
N HIS A 251 -3.74 3.55 5.30
CA HIS A 251 -2.43 3.23 5.87
C HIS A 251 -2.34 3.62 7.34
N MET A 252 -2.82 4.81 7.69
CA MET A 252 -2.86 5.27 9.10
C MET A 252 -3.70 4.34 9.96
N ALA A 253 -4.90 3.98 9.49
CA ALA A 253 -5.79 3.07 10.20
C ALA A 253 -5.15 1.68 10.39
N ALA A 254 -4.43 1.17 9.41
CA ALA A 254 -3.72 -0.10 9.52
C ALA A 254 -2.69 -0.10 10.66
N CYS A 255 -1.93 1.00 10.82
CA CYS A 255 -1.00 1.14 11.95
C CYS A 255 -1.73 1.12 13.30
N PHE A 256 -2.85 1.84 13.43
CA PHE A 256 -3.65 1.83 14.66
C PHE A 256 -4.25 0.46 14.96
N VAL A 257 -4.75 -0.25 13.95
CA VAL A 257 -5.29 -1.61 14.11
C VAL A 257 -4.23 -2.54 14.70
N VAL A 258 -3.00 -2.51 14.17
CA VAL A 258 -1.91 -3.37 14.68
C VAL A 258 -1.60 -3.08 16.15
N ILE A 259 -1.56 -1.81 16.54
CA ILE A 259 -1.33 -1.42 17.95
C ILE A 259 -2.43 -1.95 18.85
N VAL A 260 -3.70 -1.70 18.51
CA VAL A 260 -4.85 -2.15 19.32
C VAL A 260 -4.89 -3.66 19.39
N LEU A 261 -4.68 -4.33 18.26
CA LEU A 261 -4.70 -5.79 18.15
C LEU A 261 -3.61 -6.43 19.01
N ASN A 262 -2.35 -5.98 18.90
CA ASN A 262 -1.26 -6.52 19.68
C ASN A 262 -1.51 -6.37 21.20
N ASN A 263 -2.06 -5.23 21.62
CA ASN A 263 -2.43 -5.02 23.02
C ASN A 263 -3.52 -6.02 23.51
N GLN A 264 -4.51 -6.30 22.68
CA GLN A 264 -5.57 -7.24 23.02
C GLN A 264 -5.09 -8.70 22.98
N LEU A 265 -4.27 -9.07 22.00
CA LEU A 265 -3.66 -10.40 21.93
C LEU A 265 -2.76 -10.66 23.14
N LEU A 266 -1.92 -9.67 23.50
CA LEU A 266 -1.07 -9.77 24.68
C LEU A 266 -1.89 -9.94 25.97
N ARG A 267 -2.94 -9.14 26.10
CA ARG A 267 -3.81 -9.14 27.30
C ARG A 267 -4.54 -10.45 27.51
N TYR A 268 -5.06 -11.08 26.45
CA TYR A 268 -5.95 -12.23 26.56
C TYR A 268 -5.30 -13.56 26.17
N GLY A 269 -4.16 -13.54 25.47
CA GLY A 269 -3.53 -14.77 24.98
C GLY A 269 -2.01 -14.83 25.09
N GLY A 270 -1.35 -13.70 25.42
CA GLY A 270 0.09 -13.64 25.59
C GLY A 270 0.88 -13.64 24.28
N ASP A 271 2.20 -13.86 24.39
CA ASP A 271 3.15 -13.75 23.28
C ASP A 271 2.92 -14.78 22.15
N MET A 272 2.37 -15.95 22.49
CA MET A 272 2.07 -17.00 21.50
C MET A 272 1.01 -16.55 20.49
N GLU A 273 -0.01 -15.81 20.94
CA GLU A 273 -1.05 -15.28 20.06
C GLU A 273 -0.53 -14.15 19.16
N ILE A 274 0.40 -13.33 19.67
CA ILE A 274 1.10 -12.32 18.86
C ILE A 274 1.94 -13.00 17.77
N ALA A 275 2.66 -14.07 18.09
CA ALA A 275 3.43 -14.83 17.12
C ALA A 275 2.52 -15.47 16.05
N THR A 276 1.39 -16.06 16.47
CA THR A 276 0.36 -16.61 15.56
C THR A 276 -0.17 -15.56 14.60
N PHE A 277 -0.53 -14.38 15.12
CA PHE A 277 -0.95 -13.26 14.28
C PHE A 277 0.14 -12.83 13.32
N GLY A 278 1.37 -12.68 13.78
CA GLY A 278 2.51 -12.27 12.95
C GLY A 278 2.73 -13.21 11.76
N MET A 279 2.71 -14.52 11.97
CA MET A 279 2.85 -15.52 10.90
C MET A 279 1.69 -15.47 9.92
N THR A 280 0.45 -15.49 10.42
CA THR A 280 -0.76 -15.45 9.59
C THR A 280 -0.85 -14.17 8.78
N ASN A 281 -0.53 -13.02 9.39
CA ASN A 281 -0.57 -11.72 8.71
C ASN A 281 0.48 -11.60 7.60
N ARG A 282 1.70 -12.14 7.79
CA ARG A 282 2.73 -12.16 6.74
C ARG A 282 2.29 -12.98 5.53
N PHE A 283 1.63 -14.11 5.77
CA PHE A 283 1.07 -14.93 4.71
C PHE A 283 -0.05 -14.19 3.95
N ILE A 284 -0.99 -13.58 4.65
CA ILE A 284 -2.07 -12.77 4.05
C ILE A 284 -1.48 -11.60 3.24
N PHE A 285 -0.47 -10.92 3.79
CA PHE A 285 0.14 -9.74 3.17
C PHE A 285 0.72 -10.03 1.79
N PHE A 286 1.30 -11.21 1.58
CA PHE A 286 1.79 -11.63 0.27
C PHE A 286 0.67 -11.60 -0.79
N PHE A 287 -0.50 -12.17 -0.50
CA PHE A 287 -1.63 -12.16 -1.44
C PHE A 287 -2.28 -10.79 -1.59
N VAL A 288 -2.32 -10.01 -0.50
CA VAL A 288 -2.76 -8.60 -0.54
C VAL A 288 -1.90 -7.79 -1.50
N MET A 289 -0.58 -8.01 -1.55
CA MET A 289 0.32 -7.34 -2.50
C MET A 289 -0.05 -7.66 -3.97
N ILE A 290 -0.45 -8.89 -4.27
CA ILE A 290 -0.94 -9.26 -5.61
C ILE A 290 -2.20 -8.46 -5.95
N VAL A 291 -3.16 -8.38 -5.02
CA VAL A 291 -4.39 -7.57 -5.20
C VAL A 291 -4.08 -6.09 -5.36
N MET A 292 -3.11 -5.55 -4.60
CA MET A 292 -2.65 -4.17 -4.78
C MET A 292 -2.04 -3.93 -6.17
N GLY A 293 -1.33 -4.92 -6.72
CA GLY A 293 -0.86 -4.87 -8.11
C GLY A 293 -2.02 -4.80 -9.12
N ILE A 294 -3.09 -5.56 -8.90
CA ILE A 294 -4.32 -5.50 -9.72
C ILE A 294 -4.97 -4.10 -9.61
N GLN A 295 -5.05 -3.54 -8.40
CA GLN A 295 -5.57 -2.19 -8.16
C GLN A 295 -4.78 -1.13 -8.91
N GLN A 296 -3.45 -1.20 -8.86
CA GLN A 296 -2.56 -0.27 -9.57
C GLN A 296 -2.76 -0.35 -11.09
N GLY A 297 -3.01 -1.56 -11.63
CA GLY A 297 -3.31 -1.73 -13.04
C GLY A 297 -4.72 -1.26 -13.45
N MET A 298 -5.69 -1.40 -12.56
CA MET A 298 -7.07 -0.93 -12.80
C MET A 298 -7.17 0.60 -12.76
N GLN A 299 -6.41 1.26 -11.90
CA GLN A 299 -6.49 2.70 -11.62
C GLN A 299 -6.46 3.58 -12.88
N PRO A 300 -5.46 3.50 -13.78
CA PRO A 300 -5.41 4.33 -14.98
C PRO A 300 -6.55 4.00 -15.96
N ILE A 301 -6.99 2.74 -16.03
CA ILE A 301 -8.08 2.34 -16.92
C ILE A 301 -9.40 2.94 -16.46
N VAL A 302 -9.70 2.85 -15.17
CA VAL A 302 -10.91 3.42 -14.57
C VAL A 302 -10.90 4.94 -14.66
N GLY A 303 -9.81 5.60 -14.24
CA GLY A 303 -9.68 7.05 -14.26
C GLY A 303 -9.85 7.64 -15.66
N TYR A 304 -9.15 7.09 -16.67
CA TYR A 304 -9.28 7.52 -18.05
C TYR A 304 -10.72 7.35 -18.58
N ASN A 305 -11.32 6.17 -18.43
CA ASN A 305 -12.65 5.91 -18.93
C ASN A 305 -13.74 6.70 -18.18
N TYR A 306 -13.51 7.05 -16.92
CA TYR A 306 -14.36 7.97 -16.18
C TYR A 306 -14.30 9.39 -16.75
N GLY A 307 -13.08 9.94 -16.97
CA GLY A 307 -12.88 11.25 -17.58
C GLY A 307 -13.41 11.34 -19.02
N ALA A 308 -13.28 10.26 -19.79
CA ALA A 308 -13.82 10.14 -21.14
C ALA A 308 -15.33 9.83 -21.18
N GLN A 309 -16.01 9.73 -20.04
CA GLN A 309 -17.43 9.36 -19.89
C GLN A 309 -17.80 7.98 -20.46
N LEU A 310 -16.81 7.10 -20.62
CA LEU A 310 -16.99 5.73 -21.11
C LEU A 310 -17.34 4.77 -19.93
N TYR A 311 -18.45 5.05 -19.23
CA TYR A 311 -18.85 4.36 -17.99
C TYR A 311 -19.00 2.85 -18.14
N HIS A 312 -19.42 2.38 -19.31
CA HIS A 312 -19.54 0.95 -19.60
C HIS A 312 -18.17 0.25 -19.58
N ARG A 313 -17.13 0.88 -20.14
CA ARG A 313 -15.75 0.37 -20.13
C ARG A 313 -15.17 0.40 -18.72
N MET A 314 -15.40 1.50 -17.99
CA MET A 314 -15.04 1.66 -16.59
C MET A 314 -15.60 0.52 -15.72
N LEU A 315 -16.90 0.23 -15.85
CA LEU A 315 -17.56 -0.86 -15.10
C LEU A 315 -17.09 -2.26 -15.53
N ARG A 316 -16.71 -2.45 -16.81
CA ARG A 316 -16.09 -3.72 -17.26
C ARG A 316 -14.72 -3.92 -16.63
N ALA A 317 -13.89 -2.86 -16.57
CA ALA A 317 -12.57 -2.92 -15.93
C ALA A 317 -12.70 -3.27 -14.44
N PHE A 318 -13.63 -2.60 -13.74
CA PHE A 318 -13.94 -2.92 -12.35
C PHE A 318 -14.36 -4.38 -12.15
N LYS A 319 -15.32 -4.89 -12.93
CA LYS A 319 -15.78 -6.27 -12.80
C LYS A 319 -14.65 -7.28 -13.01
N LEU A 320 -13.81 -7.05 -14.02
CA LEU A 320 -12.69 -7.93 -14.32
C LEU A 320 -11.66 -7.91 -13.18
N ALA A 321 -11.35 -6.72 -12.64
CA ALA A 321 -10.44 -6.59 -11.51
C ALA A 321 -10.99 -7.26 -10.24
N VAL A 322 -12.30 -7.12 -9.96
CA VAL A 322 -12.97 -7.84 -8.86
C VAL A 322 -12.84 -9.36 -9.06
N TYR A 323 -13.11 -9.85 -10.26
CA TYR A 323 -12.98 -11.28 -10.55
C TYR A 323 -11.56 -11.79 -10.29
N CYS A 324 -10.54 -11.10 -10.82
CA CYS A 324 -9.14 -11.47 -10.59
C CYS A 324 -8.77 -11.41 -9.10
N ALA A 325 -9.15 -10.35 -8.39
CA ALA A 325 -8.87 -10.21 -6.95
C ALA A 325 -9.58 -11.29 -6.12
N THR A 326 -10.83 -11.60 -6.45
CA THR A 326 -11.58 -12.68 -5.79
C THR A 326 -10.93 -14.04 -6.03
N CYS A 327 -10.45 -14.33 -7.25
CA CYS A 327 -9.71 -15.56 -7.52
C CYS A 327 -8.44 -15.67 -6.66
N VAL A 328 -7.65 -14.59 -6.56
CA VAL A 328 -6.43 -14.56 -5.72
C VAL A 328 -6.76 -14.79 -4.25
N MET A 329 -7.76 -14.08 -3.73
CA MET A 329 -8.15 -14.17 -2.33
C MET A 329 -8.87 -15.48 -2.00
N SER A 330 -9.60 -16.07 -2.97
CA SER A 330 -10.17 -17.42 -2.82
C SER A 330 -9.09 -18.51 -2.79
N PHE A 331 -8.02 -18.32 -3.56
CA PHE A 331 -6.87 -19.24 -3.49
C PHE A 331 -6.20 -19.17 -2.12
N LEU A 332 -5.97 -17.96 -1.58
CA LEU A 332 -5.49 -17.77 -0.21
C LEU A 332 -6.37 -18.47 0.81
N PHE A 333 -7.69 -18.25 0.73
CA PHE A 333 -8.67 -18.87 1.63
C PHE A 333 -8.59 -20.40 1.56
N LEU A 334 -8.69 -20.99 0.36
CA LEU A 334 -8.65 -22.43 0.18
C LEU A 334 -7.33 -23.04 0.67
N PHE A 335 -6.20 -22.41 0.35
CA PHE A 335 -4.89 -22.88 0.80
C PHE A 335 -4.78 -22.86 2.32
N GLY A 336 -5.23 -21.77 2.96
CA GLY A 336 -5.18 -21.61 4.42
C GLY A 336 -6.16 -22.54 5.16
N GLU A 337 -7.33 -22.86 4.58
CA GLU A 337 -8.28 -23.78 5.18
C GLU A 337 -7.88 -25.26 5.00
N ILE A 338 -7.38 -25.61 3.82
CA ILE A 338 -7.01 -27.01 3.50
C ILE A 338 -5.69 -27.38 4.18
N TRP A 339 -4.71 -26.48 4.16
CA TRP A 339 -3.36 -26.78 4.62
C TRP A 339 -2.75 -25.68 5.52
N PRO A 340 -3.42 -25.29 6.63
CA PRO A 340 -2.95 -24.24 7.52
C PRO A 340 -1.59 -24.57 8.17
N GLU A 341 -1.39 -25.83 8.54
CA GLU A 341 -0.13 -26.31 9.10
C GLU A 341 1.04 -26.08 8.16
N GLY A 342 0.86 -26.29 6.84
CA GLY A 342 1.91 -26.15 5.86
C GLY A 342 2.45 -24.73 5.75
N PHE A 343 1.59 -23.71 5.76
CA PHE A 343 2.10 -22.34 5.72
C PHE A 343 2.70 -21.89 7.06
N ILE A 344 2.16 -22.37 8.20
CA ILE A 344 2.72 -22.06 9.53
C ILE A 344 4.11 -22.66 9.68
N ARG A 345 4.33 -23.90 9.20
CA ARG A 345 5.64 -24.57 9.20
C ARG A 345 6.72 -23.83 8.39
N LEU A 346 6.34 -22.93 7.48
CA LEU A 346 7.30 -22.05 6.80
C LEU A 346 7.97 -21.05 7.74
N PHE A 347 7.34 -20.74 8.87
CA PHE A 347 7.81 -19.71 9.81
C PHE A 347 8.37 -20.27 11.10
N THR A 348 7.97 -21.48 11.51
CA THR A 348 8.40 -22.09 12.79
C THR A 348 8.45 -23.60 12.71
N HIS A 349 9.33 -24.20 13.53
CA HIS A 349 9.42 -25.65 13.76
C HIS A 349 8.88 -26.05 15.14
N ASP A 350 8.39 -25.10 15.93
CA ASP A 350 7.79 -25.37 17.24
C ASP A 350 6.41 -26.00 17.08
N GLU A 351 6.30 -27.30 17.37
CA GLU A 351 5.07 -28.10 17.22
C GLU A 351 3.92 -27.56 18.08
N LEU A 352 4.23 -27.01 19.28
CA LEU A 352 3.21 -26.44 20.17
C LEU A 352 2.63 -25.17 19.55
N LEU A 353 3.48 -24.26 19.07
CA LEU A 353 3.06 -23.04 18.40
C LEU A 353 2.28 -23.35 17.12
N ILE A 354 2.72 -24.35 16.34
CA ILE A 354 2.02 -24.79 15.13
C ILE A 354 0.61 -25.24 15.47
N ALA A 355 0.46 -26.15 16.42
CA ALA A 355 -0.84 -26.69 16.83
C ALA A 355 -1.81 -25.61 17.34
N GLN A 356 -1.32 -24.66 18.13
CA GLN A 356 -2.12 -23.54 18.65
C GLN A 356 -2.51 -22.53 17.56
N SER A 357 -1.68 -22.34 16.54
CA SER A 357 -1.90 -21.34 15.48
C SER A 357 -2.92 -21.76 14.42
N ILE A 358 -3.22 -23.04 14.27
CA ILE A 358 -4.11 -23.55 13.21
C ILE A 358 -5.52 -22.94 13.30
N THR A 359 -6.16 -23.01 14.47
CA THR A 359 -7.53 -22.53 14.64
C THR A 359 -7.65 -21.01 14.50
N PRO A 360 -6.80 -20.19 15.15
CA PRO A 360 -6.79 -18.74 14.95
C PRO A 360 -6.57 -18.35 13.49
N ALA A 361 -5.63 -19.01 12.81
CA ALA A 361 -5.35 -18.73 11.40
C ALA A 361 -6.56 -19.03 10.50
N ARG A 362 -7.24 -20.16 10.68
CA ARG A 362 -8.48 -20.47 9.96
C ARG A 362 -9.57 -19.44 10.19
N ILE A 363 -9.80 -19.04 11.45
CA ILE A 363 -10.79 -18.00 11.78
C ILE A 363 -10.45 -16.70 11.04
N MET A 364 -9.19 -16.27 11.06
CA MET A 364 -8.75 -15.05 10.40
C MET A 364 -8.91 -15.12 8.87
N LEU A 365 -8.75 -16.30 8.28
CA LEU A 365 -8.87 -16.52 6.84
C LEU A 365 -10.30 -16.77 6.37
N ALA A 366 -11.26 -17.06 7.27
CA ALA A 366 -12.60 -17.56 6.95
C ALA A 366 -13.40 -16.76 5.90
N VAL A 367 -13.21 -15.45 5.82
CA VAL A 367 -13.93 -14.56 4.90
C VAL A 367 -13.00 -13.93 3.85
N MET A 368 -11.72 -14.32 3.81
CA MET A 368 -10.73 -13.70 2.91
C MET A 368 -11.12 -13.79 1.42
N PHE A 369 -11.84 -14.84 1.00
CA PHE A 369 -12.33 -14.95 -0.38
C PHE A 369 -13.17 -13.75 -0.84
N ALA A 370 -13.87 -13.09 0.07
CA ALA A 370 -14.76 -11.97 -0.22
C ALA A 370 -14.05 -10.59 -0.18
N ILE A 371 -12.87 -10.49 0.45
CA ILE A 371 -12.16 -9.22 0.69
C ILE A 371 -11.67 -8.56 -0.60
N GLY A 372 -11.44 -9.32 -1.65
CA GLY A 372 -11.10 -8.76 -2.96
C GLY A 372 -12.11 -7.71 -3.45
N PHE A 373 -13.40 -7.89 -3.15
CA PHE A 373 -14.44 -6.97 -3.58
C PHE A 373 -14.34 -5.57 -2.92
N PRO A 374 -14.33 -5.40 -1.58
CA PRO A 374 -14.20 -4.08 -0.96
C PRO A 374 -12.86 -3.40 -1.28
N MET A 375 -11.76 -4.15 -1.40
CA MET A 375 -10.46 -3.61 -1.79
C MET A 375 -10.51 -2.96 -3.18
N ILE A 376 -11.02 -3.68 -4.17
CA ILE A 376 -11.16 -3.17 -5.56
C ILE A 376 -12.19 -2.03 -5.61
N THR A 377 -13.27 -2.12 -4.83
CA THR A 377 -14.32 -1.07 -4.79
C THR A 377 -13.78 0.24 -4.22
N GLY A 378 -13.00 0.20 -3.14
CA GLY A 378 -12.32 1.39 -2.59
C GLY A 378 -11.40 2.05 -3.61
N ASN A 379 -10.56 1.25 -4.28
CA ASN A 379 -9.67 1.75 -5.32
C ASN A 379 -10.43 2.27 -6.56
N PHE A 380 -11.55 1.67 -6.93
CA PHE A 380 -12.44 2.15 -7.99
C PHE A 380 -12.93 3.58 -7.73
N TYR A 381 -13.39 3.87 -6.52
CA TYR A 381 -13.81 5.23 -6.15
C TYR A 381 -12.65 6.22 -6.09
N THR A 382 -11.48 5.80 -5.60
CA THR A 382 -10.24 6.59 -5.65
C THR A 382 -9.89 6.93 -7.10
N SER A 383 -9.89 5.94 -7.99
CA SER A 383 -9.57 6.09 -9.42
C SER A 383 -10.56 6.97 -10.18
N SER A 384 -11.82 7.00 -9.74
CA SER A 384 -12.89 7.84 -10.32
C SER A 384 -12.94 9.23 -9.69
N GLY A 385 -12.03 9.58 -8.78
CA GLY A 385 -12.01 10.88 -8.10
C GLY A 385 -13.14 11.09 -7.08
N MET A 386 -13.85 10.04 -6.68
CA MET A 386 -14.96 10.10 -5.72
C MET A 386 -14.45 9.98 -4.28
N ALA A 387 -13.63 10.94 -3.86
CA ALA A 387 -12.92 10.94 -2.58
C ALA A 387 -13.80 10.61 -1.34
N PRO A 388 -14.99 11.20 -1.12
CA PRO A 388 -15.78 10.91 0.07
C PRO A 388 -16.19 9.43 0.19
N LYS A 389 -16.52 8.78 -0.94
CA LYS A 389 -16.89 7.36 -0.95
C LYS A 389 -15.66 6.46 -0.76
N ALA A 390 -14.55 6.83 -1.38
CA ALA A 390 -13.29 6.13 -1.19
C ALA A 390 -12.83 6.18 0.28
N ILE A 391 -12.88 7.35 0.91
CA ILE A 391 -12.56 7.54 2.35
C ILE A 391 -13.50 6.69 3.21
N PHE A 392 -14.81 6.78 2.99
CA PHE A 392 -15.80 6.03 3.75
C PHE A 392 -15.51 4.52 3.69
N LEU A 393 -15.33 3.95 2.49
CA LEU A 393 -15.07 2.51 2.34
C LEU A 393 -13.71 2.09 2.90
N SER A 394 -12.69 2.94 2.77
CA SER A 394 -11.35 2.66 3.34
C SER A 394 -11.36 2.57 4.86
N LEU A 395 -12.14 3.45 5.53
CA LEU A 395 -12.25 3.48 6.99
C LEU A 395 -13.25 2.48 7.54
N THR A 396 -14.25 2.08 6.75
CA THR A 396 -15.34 1.19 7.20
C THR A 396 -14.80 -0.10 7.79
N ARG A 397 -13.90 -0.78 7.10
CA ARG A 397 -13.35 -2.06 7.54
C ARG A 397 -12.52 -1.92 8.82
N GLN A 398 -11.58 -0.98 8.86
CA GLN A 398 -10.57 -0.90 9.90
C GLN A 398 -11.03 -0.11 11.11
N VAL A 399 -11.57 1.09 10.89
CA VAL A 399 -11.92 2.02 11.97
C VAL A 399 -13.33 1.82 12.47
N LEU A 400 -14.32 1.66 11.55
CA LEU A 400 -15.71 1.56 11.95
C LEU A 400 -16.09 0.18 12.51
N PHE A 401 -15.44 -0.89 12.00
CA PHE A 401 -15.78 -2.24 12.45
C PHE A 401 -14.65 -2.93 13.20
N LEU A 402 -13.46 -3.05 12.63
CA LEU A 402 -12.43 -3.90 13.20
C LEU A 402 -11.97 -3.42 14.58
N ILE A 403 -11.64 -2.14 14.75
CA ILE A 403 -11.19 -1.60 16.06
C ILE A 403 -12.26 -1.78 17.13
N PRO A 404 -13.54 -1.37 16.95
CA PRO A 404 -14.58 -1.60 17.94
C PRO A 404 -14.83 -3.07 18.25
N LEU A 405 -14.74 -3.96 17.24
CA LEU A 405 -14.93 -5.39 17.45
C LEU A 405 -13.76 -6.03 18.21
N ILE A 406 -12.50 -5.66 17.92
CA ILE A 406 -11.32 -6.13 18.66
C ILE A 406 -11.41 -5.79 20.15
N ILE A 407 -12.03 -4.65 20.50
CA ILE A 407 -12.20 -4.22 21.88
C ILE A 407 -13.46 -4.82 22.50
N GLY A 408 -14.59 -4.81 21.76
CA GLY A 408 -15.90 -5.16 22.29
C GLY A 408 -16.21 -6.66 22.33
N LEU A 409 -15.80 -7.43 21.30
CA LEU A 409 -16.09 -8.88 21.28
C LEU A 409 -15.42 -9.68 22.40
N PRO A 410 -14.17 -9.40 22.81
CA PRO A 410 -13.59 -10.08 23.95
C PRO A 410 -14.41 -9.89 25.23
N LEU A 411 -14.90 -8.68 25.49
CA LEU A 411 -15.75 -8.38 26.65
C LEU A 411 -17.09 -9.10 26.58
N LEU A 412 -17.69 -9.16 25.38
CA LEU A 412 -18.93 -9.91 25.16
C LEU A 412 -18.71 -11.41 25.38
N PHE A 413 -17.63 -11.99 24.87
CA PHE A 413 -17.31 -13.42 25.02
C PHE A 413 -17.03 -13.77 26.48
N GLU A 414 -16.33 -12.91 27.21
CA GLU A 414 -16.11 -13.04 28.65
C GLU A 414 -17.43 -13.07 29.40
N SER A 415 -18.39 -12.19 29.09
CA SER A 415 -19.72 -12.19 29.72
C SER A 415 -20.56 -13.42 29.40
N LEU A 416 -20.26 -14.12 28.30
CA LEU A 416 -20.89 -15.38 27.87
C LEU A 416 -20.16 -16.63 28.42
N GLY A 417 -19.09 -16.47 29.20
CA GLY A 417 -18.28 -17.58 29.70
C GLY A 417 -17.37 -18.24 28.67
N ILE A 418 -17.13 -17.56 27.54
CA ILE A 418 -16.24 -18.00 26.47
C ILE A 418 -14.89 -17.29 26.63
N ALA A 419 -13.78 -17.97 26.35
CA ALA A 419 -12.46 -17.37 26.45
C ALA A 419 -12.36 -16.09 25.57
N PRO A 420 -12.00 -14.93 26.15
CA PRO A 420 -12.01 -13.62 25.45
C PRO A 420 -11.14 -13.56 24.22
N ILE A 421 -10.07 -14.35 24.17
CA ILE A 421 -9.14 -14.42 23.02
C ILE A 421 -9.87 -14.76 21.71
N TRP A 422 -10.89 -15.62 21.77
CA TRP A 422 -11.69 -15.95 20.59
C TRP A 422 -12.46 -14.73 20.05
N GLY A 423 -12.86 -13.80 20.93
CA GLY A 423 -13.45 -12.52 20.52
C GLY A 423 -12.49 -11.69 19.69
N VAL A 424 -11.18 -11.68 20.01
CA VAL A 424 -10.16 -11.00 19.20
C VAL A 424 -10.07 -11.62 17.81
N TRP A 425 -10.01 -12.95 17.70
CA TRP A 425 -9.90 -13.65 16.42
C TRP A 425 -11.16 -13.52 15.56
N TRP A 426 -12.34 -13.64 16.13
CA TRP A 426 -13.62 -13.49 15.42
C TRP A 426 -13.90 -12.05 14.96
N SER A 427 -13.19 -11.06 15.50
CA SER A 427 -13.30 -9.66 15.03
C SER A 427 -12.99 -9.51 13.55
N TRP A 428 -12.04 -10.29 13.01
CA TRP A 428 -11.64 -10.24 11.60
C TRP A 428 -12.76 -10.66 10.65
N PRO A 429 -13.27 -11.90 10.71
CA PRO A 429 -14.32 -12.33 9.77
C PRO A 429 -15.61 -11.53 9.90
N ILE A 430 -15.97 -11.06 11.08
CA ILE A 430 -17.16 -10.23 11.29
C ILE A 430 -16.96 -8.85 10.63
N SER A 431 -15.84 -8.18 10.89
CA SER A 431 -15.51 -6.88 10.26
C SER A 431 -15.46 -7.00 8.74
N ASP A 432 -14.83 -8.05 8.24
CA ASP A 432 -14.69 -8.33 6.81
C ASP A 432 -16.06 -8.53 6.15
N SER A 433 -16.92 -9.35 6.76
CA SER A 433 -18.30 -9.58 6.28
C SER A 433 -19.11 -8.28 6.21
N LEU A 434 -19.06 -7.48 7.28
CA LEU A 434 -19.76 -6.20 7.32
C LEU A 434 -19.24 -5.22 6.26
N SER A 435 -17.91 -5.17 6.06
CA SER A 435 -17.30 -4.31 5.04
C SER A 435 -17.70 -4.72 3.62
N VAL A 436 -17.79 -6.02 3.35
CA VAL A 436 -18.26 -6.54 2.05
C VAL A 436 -19.71 -6.13 1.80
N ILE A 437 -20.58 -6.30 2.79
CA ILE A 437 -22.00 -5.90 2.68
C ILE A 437 -22.13 -4.40 2.38
N ILE A 438 -21.44 -3.55 3.13
CA ILE A 438 -21.47 -2.10 2.91
C ILE A 438 -20.92 -1.72 1.52
N ALA A 439 -19.79 -2.31 1.12
CA ALA A 439 -19.23 -2.06 -0.20
C ALA A 439 -20.21 -2.47 -1.31
N MET A 440 -20.93 -3.59 -1.15
CA MET A 440 -21.97 -4.03 -2.09
C MET A 440 -23.14 -3.03 -2.15
N ILE A 441 -23.62 -2.55 -1.01
CA ILE A 441 -24.73 -1.57 -0.95
C ILE A 441 -24.33 -0.29 -1.67
N VAL A 442 -23.16 0.29 -1.32
CA VAL A 442 -22.67 1.54 -1.90
C VAL A 442 -22.47 1.39 -3.42
N PHE A 443 -21.81 0.31 -3.84
CA PHE A 443 -21.56 0.07 -5.26
C PHE A 443 -22.85 -0.17 -6.06
N ASN A 444 -23.80 -0.96 -5.57
CA ASN A 444 -25.05 -1.25 -6.29
C ASN A 444 -25.91 0.01 -6.48
N ARG A 445 -25.90 0.94 -5.49
CA ARG A 445 -26.55 2.24 -5.62
C ARG A 445 -25.96 3.06 -6.76
N ASP A 446 -24.64 3.12 -6.87
CA ASP A 446 -23.97 3.92 -7.88
C ASP A 446 -23.95 3.25 -9.26
N ARG A 447 -23.85 1.93 -9.33
CA ARG A 447 -23.94 1.18 -10.58
C ARG A 447 -25.22 1.50 -11.37
N ARG A 448 -26.36 1.72 -10.67
CA ARG A 448 -27.61 2.13 -11.30
C ARG A 448 -27.47 3.51 -11.96
N LYS A 449 -26.81 4.47 -11.30
CA LYS A 449 -26.54 5.81 -11.84
C LYS A 449 -25.63 5.75 -13.08
N PHE A 450 -24.54 5.02 -13.03
CA PHE A 450 -23.62 4.87 -14.17
C PHE A 450 -24.27 4.18 -15.38
N LYS A 451 -25.20 3.24 -15.15
CA LYS A 451 -25.97 2.63 -16.24
C LYS A 451 -26.94 3.61 -16.90
N PHE A 452 -27.52 4.50 -16.12
CA PHE A 452 -28.46 5.51 -16.64
C PHE A 452 -27.73 6.58 -17.46
N LEU A 453 -26.53 6.98 -17.06
CA LEU A 453 -25.69 7.93 -17.78
C LEU A 453 -25.12 7.38 -19.11
N ASN A 454 -25.22 6.09 -19.35
CA ASN A 454 -24.84 5.44 -20.61
C ASN A 454 -25.97 5.32 -21.65
N ARG A 455 -27.19 5.77 -21.32
CA ARG A 455 -28.31 5.89 -22.24
C ARG A 455 -28.41 7.29 -22.79
#